data_41ffff43b0d1475885fda79fe6558aaa
#
_entry.id   41ffff43b0d1475885fda79fe6558aaa
#
_cell.length_a   1.000
_cell.length_b   1.000
_cell.length_c   1.000
_cell.angle_alpha   90.00
_cell.angle_beta   90.00
_cell.angle_gamma   90.00
#
_symmetry.space_group_name_H-M   'P 1'
#
loop_
_entity.id
_entity.type
_entity.pdbx_description
1 polymer ?
#
loop_
_entity_poly.entity_id
_entity_poly.type
_entity_poly.pdbx_seq_one_letter_code
_entity_poly.pdbx_strand_id
1 'polypeptide(L)'
;MAKKTSDPKAGANPAGAKAKPLPKVSVEGKTIRAPLTQNPHAIRDTREKVLEVAIGREVRAFRKKLGITVADLAVATDISLGMLSKIENGITSPSLTTLQALSRALGVPVTAFFRRFEEERSAVFVKAGEGLDVERRGTRAGHQYNLLGHIGSNTSGVVVEPYLITLTEDSDVFPTFQHEGMEFLYMLEGEVVYRHGSNLYPMKPGDSLFFDADAPHGPEVLTVLPMRYLSIICYPQNSAG
;
A
#
# COMPACT_ATOMS: atom_id res chain seq x y z
N MET A 1 13.57 -26.28 -57.08
CA MET A 1 12.41 -25.39 -56.81
C MET A 1 12.42 -25.00 -55.36
N ALA A 2 12.95 -23.84 -55.04
CA ALA A 2 13.03 -23.29 -53.70
C ALA A 2 11.96 -22.21 -53.52
N LYS A 3 11.07 -22.40 -52.54
CA LYS A 3 10.05 -21.39 -52.15
C LYS A 3 10.71 -20.41 -51.17
N LYS A 4 10.73 -19.12 -51.59
CA LYS A 4 11.02 -17.98 -50.71
C LYS A 4 9.87 -17.75 -49.76
N THR A 5 10.15 -17.75 -48.47
CA THR A 5 9.24 -17.22 -47.44
C THR A 5 9.56 -15.76 -47.22
N SER A 6 8.54 -14.91 -47.34
CA SER A 6 8.57 -13.46 -47.14
C SER A 6 8.47 -13.12 -45.66
N ASP A 7 9.43 -12.29 -45.15
CA ASP A 7 9.38 -11.68 -43.82
C ASP A 7 8.26 -10.63 -43.69
N PRO A 8 7.57 -10.55 -42.54
CA PRO A 8 6.65 -9.47 -42.27
C PRO A 8 7.40 -8.20 -41.84
N LYS A 9 7.05 -7.11 -42.47
CA LYS A 9 7.54 -5.73 -42.21
C LYS A 9 7.29 -5.33 -40.76
N ALA A 10 8.37 -4.88 -40.08
CA ALA A 10 8.33 -4.15 -38.83
C ALA A 10 7.51 -2.85 -38.97
N GLY A 11 6.48 -2.71 -38.18
CA GLY A 11 5.68 -1.50 -38.06
C GLY A 11 6.48 -0.36 -37.41
N ALA A 12 6.48 0.79 -38.07
CA ALA A 12 7.15 2.02 -37.61
C ALA A 12 6.48 2.55 -36.32
N ASN A 13 7.31 2.79 -35.31
CA ASN A 13 6.96 3.46 -34.08
C ASN A 13 6.74 4.97 -34.37
N PRO A 14 5.60 5.60 -34.04
CA PRO A 14 5.43 7.03 -34.24
C PRO A 14 6.28 7.82 -33.25
N ALA A 15 7.14 8.67 -33.80
CA ALA A 15 8.07 9.53 -33.11
C ALA A 15 7.41 10.50 -32.13
N GLY A 16 7.95 10.52 -30.90
CA GLY A 16 8.28 11.69 -30.13
C GLY A 16 7.28 12.85 -29.99
N ALA A 17 6.30 12.72 -29.10
CA ALA A 17 5.74 13.90 -28.47
C ALA A 17 6.75 14.44 -27.45
N LYS A 18 7.36 15.61 -27.72
CA LYS A 18 8.26 16.31 -26.78
C LYS A 18 7.44 16.69 -25.54
N ALA A 19 7.76 16.10 -24.39
CA ALA A 19 7.18 16.44 -23.11
C ALA A 19 7.45 17.93 -22.80
N LYS A 20 6.41 18.67 -22.40
CA LYS A 20 6.52 20.04 -21.89
C LYS A 20 7.46 20.06 -20.67
N PRO A 21 8.36 21.04 -20.56
CA PRO A 21 9.23 21.15 -19.39
C PRO A 21 8.39 21.42 -18.14
N LEU A 22 8.73 20.67 -17.08
CA LEU A 22 8.09 20.77 -15.77
C LEU A 22 8.46 22.07 -15.05
N PRO A 23 7.59 22.63 -14.20
CA PRO A 23 7.90 23.77 -13.36
C PRO A 23 9.08 23.44 -12.42
N LYS A 24 9.97 24.44 -12.24
CA LYS A 24 11.13 24.31 -11.37
C LYS A 24 10.79 24.83 -9.98
N VAL A 25 11.02 24.01 -8.95
CA VAL A 25 10.93 24.40 -7.54
C VAL A 25 12.33 24.46 -6.97
N SER A 26 12.67 25.52 -6.24
CA SER A 26 13.98 25.70 -5.62
C SER A 26 13.89 25.41 -4.12
N VAL A 27 14.77 24.56 -3.62
CA VAL A 27 14.97 24.32 -2.19
C VAL A 27 16.47 24.46 -1.92
N GLU A 28 16.85 25.33 -1.00
CA GLU A 28 18.24 25.59 -0.61
C GLU A 28 19.19 25.84 -1.79
N GLY A 29 18.75 26.64 -2.75
CA GLY A 29 19.56 27.00 -3.92
C GLY A 29 19.72 25.91 -4.98
N LYS A 30 19.14 24.72 -4.79
CA LYS A 30 19.07 23.66 -5.80
C LYS A 30 17.73 23.68 -6.52
N THR A 31 17.76 23.66 -7.83
CA THR A 31 16.53 23.53 -8.63
C THR A 31 16.08 22.08 -8.64
N ILE A 32 14.96 21.79 -8.00
CA ILE A 32 14.32 20.47 -8.03
C ILE A 32 13.30 20.47 -9.16
N ARG A 33 13.40 19.49 -10.06
CA ARG A 33 12.34 19.25 -11.05
C ARG A 33 11.11 18.69 -10.34
N ALA A 34 9.93 19.19 -10.67
CA ALA A 34 8.69 18.57 -10.18
C ALA A 34 8.68 17.08 -10.58
N PRO A 35 8.29 16.19 -9.65
CA PRO A 35 8.30 14.76 -9.90
C PRO A 35 7.36 14.42 -11.06
N LEU A 36 7.82 13.53 -11.94
CA LEU A 36 6.94 12.88 -12.90
C LEU A 36 5.99 11.98 -12.11
N THR A 37 4.71 12.30 -12.11
CA THR A 37 3.71 11.44 -11.48
C THR A 37 3.47 10.26 -12.41
N GLN A 38 4.20 9.16 -12.20
CA GLN A 38 3.89 7.87 -12.81
C GLN A 38 3.13 7.04 -11.78
N ASN A 39 1.85 6.82 -12.03
CA ASN A 39 1.09 5.82 -11.32
C ASN A 39 0.66 4.77 -12.34
N PRO A 40 1.28 3.58 -12.38
CA PRO A 40 0.91 2.52 -13.31
C PRO A 40 -0.52 2.00 -13.09
N HIS A 41 -1.12 2.34 -11.95
CA HIS A 41 -2.51 2.04 -11.62
C HIS A 41 -3.41 3.28 -11.62
N ALA A 42 -2.93 4.42 -12.14
CA ALA A 42 -3.73 5.64 -12.19
C ALA A 42 -4.89 5.48 -13.17
N ILE A 43 -6.05 5.30 -12.62
CA ILE A 43 -7.27 5.77 -13.26
C ILE A 43 -7.07 7.28 -13.41
N ARG A 44 -7.17 7.80 -14.65
CA ARG A 44 -7.04 9.24 -14.92
C ARG A 44 -8.07 10.00 -14.09
N ASP A 45 -7.65 10.53 -12.93
CA ASP A 45 -8.44 11.49 -12.17
C ASP A 45 -8.42 12.82 -12.90
N THR A 46 -9.50 13.14 -13.57
CA THR A 46 -9.81 14.52 -13.92
C THR A 46 -10.15 15.22 -12.61
N ARG A 47 -9.32 16.18 -12.22
CA ARG A 47 -9.40 16.93 -10.92
C ARG A 47 -10.75 17.60 -10.62
N GLU A 48 -11.68 17.64 -11.59
CA GLU A 48 -12.95 18.34 -11.47
C GLU A 48 -14.06 17.60 -10.70
N LYS A 49 -13.87 16.30 -10.35
CA LYS A 49 -14.90 15.49 -9.66
C LYS A 49 -14.35 14.59 -8.56
N VAL A 50 -13.28 15.01 -7.91
CA VAL A 50 -12.61 14.17 -6.90
C VAL A 50 -13.52 13.88 -5.71
N LEU A 51 -14.31 14.86 -5.27
CA LEU A 51 -15.22 14.74 -4.13
C LEU A 51 -16.41 13.83 -4.47
N GLU A 52 -17.04 14.01 -5.63
CA GLU A 52 -18.17 13.20 -6.08
C GLU A 52 -17.77 11.72 -6.23
N VAL A 53 -16.58 11.47 -6.78
CA VAL A 53 -16.04 10.12 -6.93
C VAL A 53 -15.75 9.48 -5.57
N ALA A 54 -15.18 10.25 -4.62
CA ALA A 54 -14.91 9.77 -3.28
C ALA A 54 -16.21 9.39 -2.55
N ILE A 55 -17.20 10.27 -2.54
CA ILE A 55 -18.53 10.03 -1.94
C ILE A 55 -19.19 8.82 -2.59
N GLY A 56 -19.20 8.75 -3.92
CA GLY A 56 -19.84 7.66 -4.65
C GLY A 56 -19.22 6.30 -4.34
N ARG A 57 -17.89 6.24 -4.21
CA ARG A 57 -17.17 5.03 -3.80
C ARG A 57 -17.54 4.58 -2.39
N GLU A 58 -17.63 5.51 -1.43
CA GLU A 58 -18.02 5.19 -0.05
C GLU A 58 -19.46 4.69 0.02
N VAL A 59 -20.40 5.38 -0.62
CA VAL A 59 -21.81 4.94 -0.70
C VAL A 59 -21.90 3.52 -1.24
N ARG A 60 -21.21 3.24 -2.35
CA ARG A 60 -21.18 1.89 -2.97
C ARG A 60 -20.53 0.86 -2.03
N ALA A 61 -19.45 1.23 -1.33
CA ALA A 61 -18.77 0.32 -0.41
C ALA A 61 -19.68 -0.07 0.76
N PHE A 62 -20.33 0.90 1.41
CA PHE A 62 -21.28 0.63 2.49
C PHE A 62 -22.48 -0.19 2.03
N ARG A 63 -23.07 0.12 0.85
CA ARG A 63 -24.15 -0.66 0.28
C ARG A 63 -23.76 -2.13 0.07
N LYS A 64 -22.57 -2.37 -0.53
CA LYS A 64 -22.05 -3.73 -0.75
C LYS A 64 -21.79 -4.46 0.56
N LYS A 65 -21.28 -3.76 1.58
CA LYS A 65 -21.02 -4.32 2.90
C LYS A 65 -22.33 -4.82 3.56
N LEU A 66 -23.43 -4.11 3.31
CA LEU A 66 -24.77 -4.51 3.78
C LEU A 66 -25.43 -5.60 2.89
N GLY A 67 -24.82 -5.98 1.78
CA GLY A 67 -25.36 -6.99 0.86
C GLY A 67 -26.62 -6.57 0.09
N ILE A 68 -26.96 -5.26 0.06
CA ILE A 68 -28.17 -4.76 -0.61
C ILE A 68 -27.87 -4.30 -2.05
N THR A 69 -28.90 -4.39 -2.91
CA THR A 69 -28.78 -3.95 -4.31
C THR A 69 -28.90 -2.43 -4.45
N VAL A 70 -28.52 -1.89 -5.61
CA VAL A 70 -28.73 -0.46 -5.92
C VAL A 70 -30.23 -0.11 -5.89
N ALA A 71 -31.10 -1.05 -6.32
CA ALA A 71 -32.54 -0.86 -6.30
C ALA A 71 -33.08 -0.78 -4.86
N ASP A 72 -32.63 -1.65 -3.96
CA ASP A 72 -33.05 -1.65 -2.56
C ASP A 72 -32.67 -0.33 -1.87
N LEU A 73 -31.44 0.14 -2.08
CA LEU A 73 -31.00 1.40 -1.52
C LEU A 73 -31.74 2.60 -2.13
N ALA A 74 -32.04 2.57 -3.41
CA ALA A 74 -32.83 3.60 -4.09
C ALA A 74 -34.24 3.74 -3.46
N VAL A 75 -34.90 2.60 -3.20
CA VAL A 75 -36.22 2.56 -2.52
C VAL A 75 -36.10 3.06 -1.08
N ALA A 76 -35.09 2.60 -0.32
CA ALA A 76 -34.89 2.99 1.08
C ALA A 76 -34.59 4.49 1.27
N THR A 77 -34.10 5.15 0.24
CA THR A 77 -33.67 6.57 0.28
C THR A 77 -34.62 7.51 -0.47
N ASP A 78 -35.65 6.99 -1.11
CA ASP A 78 -36.58 7.73 -1.99
C ASP A 78 -35.82 8.48 -3.11
N ILE A 79 -34.77 7.84 -3.66
CA ILE A 79 -33.98 8.34 -4.78
C ILE A 79 -34.22 7.44 -5.98
N SER A 80 -34.33 8.03 -7.18
CA SER A 80 -34.45 7.21 -8.39
C SER A 80 -33.22 6.33 -8.60
N LEU A 81 -33.41 5.12 -9.12
CA LEU A 81 -32.34 4.17 -9.44
C LEU A 81 -31.24 4.81 -10.31
N GLY A 82 -31.65 5.59 -11.31
CA GLY A 82 -30.70 6.30 -12.18
C GLY A 82 -29.88 7.37 -11.46
N MET A 83 -30.50 8.08 -10.50
CA MET A 83 -29.82 9.09 -9.70
C MET A 83 -28.81 8.43 -8.75
N LEU A 84 -29.21 7.39 -8.04
CA LEU A 84 -28.31 6.65 -7.15
C LEU A 84 -27.14 6.04 -7.92
N SER A 85 -27.39 5.47 -9.09
CA SER A 85 -26.31 4.97 -9.97
C SER A 85 -25.32 6.07 -10.38
N LYS A 86 -25.82 7.29 -10.72
CA LYS A 86 -24.95 8.43 -11.03
C LYS A 86 -24.12 8.87 -9.80
N ILE A 87 -24.71 8.86 -8.61
CA ILE A 87 -24.00 9.19 -7.36
C ILE A 87 -22.89 8.16 -7.10
N GLU A 88 -23.21 6.85 -7.12
CA GLU A 88 -22.22 5.79 -6.89
C GLU A 88 -21.08 5.76 -7.91
N ASN A 89 -21.30 6.31 -9.10
CA ASN A 89 -20.27 6.44 -10.15
C ASN A 89 -19.56 7.80 -10.16
N GLY A 90 -19.87 8.68 -9.19
CA GLY A 90 -19.26 10.01 -9.11
C GLY A 90 -19.62 10.95 -10.27
N ILE A 91 -20.73 10.69 -10.96
CA ILE A 91 -21.19 11.51 -12.12
C ILE A 91 -21.92 12.76 -11.64
N THR A 92 -22.58 12.67 -10.48
CA THR A 92 -23.43 13.72 -9.92
C THR A 92 -23.16 13.88 -8.43
N SER A 93 -23.03 15.12 -7.96
CA SER A 93 -22.94 15.47 -6.54
C SER A 93 -24.30 15.24 -5.86
N PRO A 94 -24.38 14.47 -4.77
CA PRO A 94 -25.59 14.39 -3.97
C PRO A 94 -25.83 15.69 -3.19
N SER A 95 -27.10 16.06 -3.03
CA SER A 95 -27.46 17.15 -2.13
C SER A 95 -27.24 16.75 -0.66
N LEU A 96 -27.19 17.73 0.26
CA LEU A 96 -27.12 17.45 1.69
C LEU A 96 -28.28 16.58 2.18
N THR A 97 -29.49 16.82 1.65
CA THR A 97 -30.68 15.99 1.95
C THR A 97 -30.49 14.57 1.47
N THR A 98 -29.94 14.39 0.28
CA THR A 98 -29.61 13.07 -0.28
C THR A 98 -28.55 12.35 0.57
N LEU A 99 -27.51 13.05 1.02
CA LEU A 99 -26.50 12.50 1.91
C LEU A 99 -27.09 12.05 3.25
N GLN A 100 -28.04 12.83 3.82
CA GLN A 100 -28.73 12.45 5.04
C GLN A 100 -29.62 11.21 4.85
N ALA A 101 -30.31 11.09 3.71
CA ALA A 101 -31.10 9.91 3.40
C ALA A 101 -30.23 8.65 3.27
N LEU A 102 -29.11 8.76 2.54
CA LEU A 102 -28.13 7.69 2.39
C LEU A 102 -27.51 7.30 3.75
N SER A 103 -27.15 8.27 4.58
CA SER A 103 -26.60 8.06 5.93
C SER A 103 -27.55 7.23 6.80
N ARG A 104 -28.84 7.56 6.82
CA ARG A 104 -29.85 6.82 7.58
C ARG A 104 -30.05 5.41 7.04
N ALA A 105 -30.18 5.26 5.72
CA ALA A 105 -30.42 3.97 5.09
C ALA A 105 -29.23 3.00 5.23
N LEU A 106 -28.02 3.53 5.24
CA LEU A 106 -26.77 2.75 5.37
C LEU A 106 -26.32 2.58 6.82
N GLY A 107 -26.94 3.28 7.78
CA GLY A 107 -26.57 3.21 9.19
C GLY A 107 -25.18 3.78 9.51
N VAL A 108 -24.72 4.78 8.75
CA VAL A 108 -23.40 5.40 8.92
C VAL A 108 -23.52 6.91 9.10
N PRO A 109 -22.62 7.59 9.82
CA PRO A 109 -22.64 9.04 9.90
C PRO A 109 -22.33 9.67 8.52
N VAL A 110 -22.90 10.84 8.23
CA VAL A 110 -22.67 11.56 6.94
C VAL A 110 -21.18 11.77 6.66
N THR A 111 -20.38 12.04 7.69
CA THR A 111 -18.92 12.20 7.59
C THR A 111 -18.21 10.98 7.04
N ALA A 112 -18.78 9.78 7.18
CA ALA A 112 -18.19 8.57 6.64
C ALA A 112 -18.08 8.59 5.10
N PHE A 113 -18.92 9.35 4.42
CA PHE A 113 -18.86 9.48 2.96
C PHE A 113 -17.69 10.35 2.46
N PHE A 114 -17.05 11.10 3.36
CA PHE A 114 -15.94 12.00 3.05
C PHE A 114 -14.58 11.42 3.43
N ARG A 115 -14.52 10.26 4.06
CA ARG A 115 -13.28 9.63 4.57
C ARG A 115 -12.14 9.65 3.54
N ARG A 116 -12.44 9.26 2.30
CA ARG A 116 -11.42 9.19 1.23
C ARG A 116 -11.05 10.55 0.64
N PHE A 117 -11.81 11.59 0.94
CA PHE A 117 -11.54 12.93 0.47
C PHE A 117 -10.70 13.73 1.47
N GLU A 118 -10.90 13.51 2.76
CA GLU A 118 -10.20 14.21 3.87
C GLU A 118 -8.82 13.62 4.16
N GLU A 119 -8.36 12.64 3.37
CA GLU A 119 -7.05 12.06 3.58
C GLU A 119 -5.94 13.07 3.32
N GLU A 120 -5.37 13.60 4.38
CA GLU A 120 -4.01 14.11 4.33
C GLU A 120 -3.10 12.95 3.91
N ARG A 121 -2.52 13.08 2.73
CA ARG A 121 -1.50 12.14 2.27
C ARG A 121 -0.25 12.38 3.07
N SER A 122 -0.09 11.63 4.15
CA SER A 122 1.05 11.73 5.03
C SER A 122 2.27 11.04 4.40
N ALA A 123 3.43 11.66 4.62
CA ALA A 123 4.73 11.05 4.36
C ALA A 123 5.53 11.10 5.67
N VAL A 124 6.21 10.03 6.00
CA VAL A 124 7.11 9.96 7.14
C VAL A 124 8.53 9.89 6.60
N PHE A 125 9.35 10.87 6.97
CA PHE A 125 10.78 10.88 6.65
C PHE A 125 11.57 10.58 7.91
N VAL A 126 12.35 9.51 7.86
CA VAL A 126 13.26 9.08 8.94
C VAL A 126 14.68 9.17 8.42
N LYS A 127 15.54 9.95 9.07
CA LYS A 127 16.94 10.03 8.70
C LYS A 127 17.69 8.74 9.07
N ALA A 128 18.81 8.51 8.39
CA ALA A 128 19.66 7.36 8.70
C ALA A 128 20.06 7.37 10.18
N GLY A 129 19.81 6.26 10.86
CA GLY A 129 20.08 6.10 12.29
C GLY A 129 19.07 6.71 13.26
N GLU A 130 17.99 7.34 12.74
CA GLU A 130 16.92 7.95 13.56
C GLU A 130 15.63 7.11 13.57
N GLY A 131 15.68 5.84 13.16
CA GLY A 131 14.55 4.92 13.27
C GLY A 131 14.17 4.68 14.72
N LEU A 132 12.88 4.49 14.98
CA LEU A 132 12.39 4.19 16.33
C LEU A 132 12.80 2.78 16.73
N ASP A 133 13.58 2.66 17.81
CA ASP A 133 13.91 1.37 18.40
C ASP A 133 12.65 0.73 18.99
N VAL A 134 12.33 -0.46 18.54
CA VAL A 134 11.15 -1.22 18.96
C VAL A 134 11.59 -2.49 19.67
N GLU A 135 11.25 -2.61 20.93
CA GLU A 135 11.33 -3.88 21.64
C GLU A 135 10.12 -4.75 21.31
N ARG A 136 10.33 -5.83 20.57
CA ARG A 136 9.28 -6.84 20.31
C ARG A 136 9.28 -7.90 21.40
N ARG A 137 8.12 -8.51 21.66
CA ARG A 137 8.04 -9.70 22.54
C ARG A 137 8.94 -10.78 21.97
N GLY A 138 9.97 -11.16 22.74
CA GLY A 138 11.01 -12.10 22.32
C GLY A 138 12.29 -11.44 21.81
N THR A 139 12.38 -10.10 21.76
CA THR A 139 13.66 -9.41 21.51
C THR A 139 14.68 -9.81 22.57
N ARG A 140 15.80 -10.37 22.14
CA ARG A 140 16.92 -10.74 23.00
C ARG A 140 18.08 -9.79 22.81
N ALA A 141 19.08 -9.88 23.68
CA ALA A 141 20.31 -9.10 23.57
C ALA A 141 20.92 -9.20 22.16
N GLY A 142 21.40 -8.10 21.62
CA GLY A 142 22.03 -8.04 20.30
C GLY A 142 21.07 -7.85 19.11
N HIS A 143 19.74 -7.85 19.34
CA HIS A 143 18.74 -7.62 18.27
C HIS A 143 18.29 -6.17 18.28
N GLN A 144 18.47 -5.49 17.18
CA GLN A 144 17.98 -4.12 17.00
C GLN A 144 16.91 -4.10 15.90
N TYR A 145 15.72 -3.64 16.26
CA TYR A 145 14.59 -3.43 15.35
C TYR A 145 14.32 -1.94 15.26
N ASN A 146 14.71 -1.32 14.16
CA ASN A 146 14.46 0.09 13.93
C ASN A 146 13.27 0.25 12.99
N LEU A 147 12.14 0.76 13.49
CA LEU A 147 10.98 1.10 12.67
C LEU A 147 11.32 2.34 11.84
N LEU A 148 11.28 2.19 10.51
CA LEU A 148 11.67 3.23 9.56
C LEU A 148 10.54 4.18 9.17
N GLY A 149 9.34 3.95 9.67
CA GLY A 149 8.19 4.81 9.45
C GLY A 149 6.88 4.11 9.80
N HIS A 150 5.89 4.90 10.18
CA HIS A 150 4.55 4.41 10.46
C HIS A 150 3.53 5.45 10.02
N ILE A 151 2.50 5.01 9.30
CA ILE A 151 1.35 5.84 8.93
C ILE A 151 0.14 5.27 9.66
N GLY A 152 -0.30 5.99 10.71
CA GLY A 152 -1.29 5.51 11.68
C GLY A 152 -2.71 5.32 11.14
N SER A 153 -3.05 5.99 10.04
CA SER A 153 -4.33 5.79 9.37
C SER A 153 -4.15 5.78 7.87
N ASN A 154 -4.64 4.73 7.23
CA ASN A 154 -4.76 4.69 5.79
C ASN A 154 -6.12 4.09 5.42
N THR A 155 -6.65 4.51 4.29
CA THR A 155 -7.94 4.03 3.79
C THR A 155 -7.85 2.69 3.08
N SER A 156 -6.65 2.18 2.87
CA SER A 156 -6.44 0.88 2.23
C SER A 156 -6.82 -0.30 3.15
N GLY A 157 -6.94 -0.04 4.46
CA GLY A 157 -7.21 -1.10 5.44
C GLY A 157 -6.03 -2.07 5.62
N VAL A 158 -4.84 -1.65 5.23
CA VAL A 158 -3.59 -2.41 5.35
C VAL A 158 -2.59 -1.60 6.15
N VAL A 159 -1.97 -2.20 7.14
CA VAL A 159 -0.81 -1.63 7.85
C VAL A 159 0.45 -2.11 7.16
N VAL A 160 1.42 -1.21 6.99
CA VAL A 160 2.74 -1.51 6.44
C VAL A 160 3.79 -0.99 7.41
N GLU A 161 4.63 -1.87 7.89
CA GLU A 161 5.69 -1.57 8.85
C GLU A 161 7.06 -1.95 8.27
N PRO A 162 7.86 -0.97 7.81
CA PRO A 162 9.22 -1.20 7.38
C PRO A 162 10.18 -1.17 8.58
N TYR A 163 10.92 -2.23 8.78
CA TYR A 163 11.95 -2.36 9.81
C TYR A 163 13.34 -2.53 9.19
N LEU A 164 14.33 -1.84 9.74
CA LEU A 164 15.71 -2.22 9.58
C LEU A 164 16.09 -3.11 10.77
N ILE A 165 16.44 -4.35 10.48
CA ILE A 165 16.82 -5.33 11.50
C ILE A 165 18.32 -5.53 11.42
N THR A 166 18.98 -5.40 12.58
CA THR A 166 20.41 -5.60 12.73
C THR A 166 20.67 -6.68 13.78
N LEU A 167 21.51 -7.65 13.43
CA LEU A 167 21.96 -8.72 14.31
C LEU A 167 23.46 -8.70 14.39
N THR A 168 23.96 -8.88 15.61
CA THR A 168 25.39 -8.86 15.95
C THR A 168 25.84 -10.19 16.54
N GLU A 169 27.09 -10.30 16.90
CA GLU A 169 27.65 -11.48 17.57
C GLU A 169 27.00 -11.76 18.95
N ASP A 170 26.42 -10.71 19.57
CA ASP A 170 25.70 -10.84 20.83
C ASP A 170 24.26 -11.35 20.65
N SER A 171 23.84 -11.57 19.38
CA SER A 171 22.47 -12.01 19.07
C SER A 171 22.32 -13.50 19.31
N ASP A 172 21.44 -13.86 20.25
CA ASP A 172 21.07 -15.24 20.50
C ASP A 172 20.22 -15.85 19.37
N VAL A 173 20.17 -17.18 19.32
CA VAL A 173 19.28 -17.93 18.40
C VAL A 173 17.82 -17.58 18.67
N PHE A 174 17.08 -17.39 17.60
CA PHE A 174 15.75 -16.80 17.58
C PHE A 174 14.63 -17.79 17.89
N PRO A 175 13.56 -17.34 18.58
CA PRO A 175 12.26 -17.97 18.39
C PRO A 175 11.77 -17.70 16.96
N THR A 176 11.09 -18.65 16.36
CA THR A 176 10.36 -18.41 15.11
C THR A 176 9.23 -17.41 15.36
N PHE A 177 9.06 -16.48 14.41
CA PHE A 177 7.93 -15.57 14.39
C PHE A 177 6.77 -16.22 13.63
N GLN A 178 5.58 -15.81 13.95
CA GLN A 178 4.36 -16.16 13.22
C GLN A 178 3.35 -15.05 13.44
N HIS A 179 2.81 -14.47 12.37
CA HIS A 179 1.81 -13.41 12.44
C HIS A 179 0.99 -13.36 11.16
N GLU A 180 -0.18 -12.73 11.23
CA GLU A 180 -1.04 -12.53 10.08
C GLU A 180 -0.38 -11.62 9.03
N GLY A 181 -0.64 -11.89 7.76
CA GLY A 181 -0.24 -11.07 6.63
C GLY A 181 0.96 -11.59 5.87
N MET A 182 1.68 -10.68 5.23
CA MET A 182 2.83 -10.98 4.38
C MET A 182 4.05 -10.22 4.84
N GLU A 183 5.23 -10.78 4.61
CA GLU A 183 6.51 -10.15 4.90
C GLU A 183 7.44 -10.22 3.70
N PHE A 184 8.14 -9.11 3.45
CA PHE A 184 9.20 -9.01 2.45
C PHE A 184 10.52 -8.72 3.15
N LEU A 185 11.53 -9.52 2.84
CA LEU A 185 12.90 -9.36 3.31
C LEU A 185 13.82 -8.97 2.16
N TYR A 186 14.78 -8.09 2.44
CA TYR A 186 15.87 -7.77 1.54
C TYR A 186 17.19 -7.67 2.30
N MET A 187 18.15 -8.52 1.95
CA MET A 187 19.45 -8.58 2.62
C MET A 187 20.34 -7.41 2.22
N LEU A 188 20.89 -6.71 3.21
CA LEU A 188 21.79 -5.56 3.04
C LEU A 188 23.24 -5.91 3.37
N GLU A 189 23.47 -6.71 4.43
CA GLU A 189 24.79 -7.03 4.95
C GLU A 189 24.77 -8.39 5.66
N GLY A 190 25.90 -9.10 5.66
CA GLY A 190 26.02 -10.40 6.31
C GLY A 190 25.33 -11.53 5.53
N GLU A 191 25.30 -12.74 6.13
CA GLU A 191 24.66 -13.91 5.52
C GLU A 191 23.85 -14.66 6.59
N VAL A 192 22.73 -15.26 6.18
CA VAL A 192 21.82 -15.99 7.06
C VAL A 192 21.22 -17.19 6.35
N VAL A 193 20.95 -18.25 7.07
CA VAL A 193 19.99 -19.26 6.64
C VAL A 193 18.64 -18.89 7.28
N TYR A 194 17.68 -18.46 6.48
CA TYR A 194 16.35 -18.06 6.94
C TYR A 194 15.36 -19.21 6.77
N ARG A 195 14.56 -19.46 7.81
CA ARG A 195 13.50 -20.48 7.80
C ARG A 195 12.16 -19.85 7.44
N HIS A 196 11.38 -20.54 6.62
CA HIS A 196 9.97 -20.32 6.44
C HIS A 196 9.23 -21.66 6.36
N GLY A 197 8.42 -21.97 7.35
CA GLY A 197 7.82 -23.28 7.54
C GLY A 197 8.90 -24.37 7.66
N SER A 198 8.87 -25.35 6.76
CA SER A 198 9.87 -26.42 6.67
C SER A 198 11.06 -26.12 5.74
N ASN A 199 11.02 -25.01 5.02
CA ASN A 199 12.03 -24.67 4.03
C ASN A 199 13.11 -23.74 4.62
N LEU A 200 14.35 -23.92 4.12
CA LEU A 200 15.51 -23.12 4.49
C LEU A 200 16.05 -22.38 3.27
N TYR A 201 16.31 -21.10 3.43
CA TYR A 201 16.78 -20.20 2.39
C TYR A 201 18.12 -19.57 2.81
N PRO A 202 19.25 -20.03 2.24
CA PRO A 202 20.53 -19.32 2.38
C PRO A 202 20.43 -17.97 1.67
N MET A 203 20.64 -16.88 2.42
CA MET A 203 20.51 -15.51 1.90
C MET A 203 21.78 -14.72 2.15
N LYS A 204 22.17 -13.90 1.17
CA LYS A 204 23.32 -13.00 1.16
C LYS A 204 22.89 -11.62 0.66
N PRO A 205 23.72 -10.58 0.78
CA PRO A 205 23.40 -9.24 0.32
C PRO A 205 22.88 -9.21 -1.12
N GLY A 206 21.74 -8.54 -1.34
CA GLY A 206 21.02 -8.47 -2.60
C GLY A 206 19.92 -9.51 -2.79
N ASP A 207 19.90 -10.58 -1.97
CA ASP A 207 18.83 -11.55 -2.03
C ASP A 207 17.56 -11.02 -1.35
N SER A 208 16.41 -11.51 -1.80
CA SER A 208 15.10 -11.19 -1.22
C SER A 208 14.26 -12.43 -1.01
N LEU A 209 13.39 -12.38 0.00
CA LEU A 209 12.40 -13.41 0.30
C LEU A 209 11.06 -12.73 0.55
N PHE A 210 10.01 -13.19 -0.14
CA PHE A 210 8.64 -12.73 0.07
C PHE A 210 7.76 -13.91 0.40
N PHE A 211 7.02 -13.83 1.51
CA PHE A 211 6.30 -14.97 2.04
C PHE A 211 5.04 -14.57 2.83
N ASP A 212 4.19 -15.57 3.01
CA ASP A 212 3.05 -15.54 3.91
C ASP A 212 3.54 -15.74 5.35
N ALA A 213 3.31 -14.76 6.20
CA ALA A 213 3.82 -14.73 7.57
C ALA A 213 3.00 -15.59 8.56
N ASP A 214 1.90 -16.21 8.10
CA ASP A 214 1.13 -17.18 8.90
C ASP A 214 1.89 -18.48 9.15
N ALA A 215 2.92 -18.79 8.34
CA ALA A 215 3.83 -19.89 8.62
C ALA A 215 4.95 -19.46 9.60
N PRO A 216 5.43 -20.34 10.50
CA PRO A 216 6.58 -20.03 11.36
C PRO A 216 7.82 -19.66 10.53
N HIS A 217 8.45 -18.53 10.84
CA HIS A 217 9.58 -18.01 10.08
C HIS A 217 10.60 -17.32 10.99
N GLY A 218 11.81 -17.14 10.50
CA GLY A 218 12.87 -16.43 11.22
C GLY A 218 14.28 -16.87 10.82
N PRO A 219 15.32 -16.15 11.26
CA PRO A 219 16.70 -16.56 11.12
C PRO A 219 16.94 -17.90 11.84
N GLU A 220 17.51 -18.88 11.15
CA GLU A 220 17.83 -20.20 11.70
C GLU A 220 19.31 -20.33 12.03
N VAL A 221 20.17 -19.85 11.12
CA VAL A 221 21.63 -19.86 11.30
C VAL A 221 22.18 -18.52 10.84
N LEU A 222 22.90 -17.84 11.73
CA LEU A 222 23.65 -16.63 11.43
C LEU A 222 25.01 -17.03 10.87
N THR A 223 25.23 -16.84 9.58
CA THR A 223 26.43 -17.35 8.89
C THR A 223 27.54 -16.30 8.87
N VAL A 224 27.21 -15.05 8.58
CA VAL A 224 28.15 -13.92 8.58
C VAL A 224 27.51 -12.73 9.31
N LEU A 225 28.22 -12.23 10.31
CA LEU A 225 27.80 -11.09 11.15
C LEU A 225 28.77 -9.89 10.99
N PRO A 226 28.32 -8.63 11.20
CA PRO A 226 26.94 -8.28 11.49
C PRO A 226 26.03 -8.55 10.29
N MET A 227 24.78 -8.92 10.56
CA MET A 227 23.75 -9.13 9.55
C MET A 227 22.73 -7.99 9.60
N ARG A 228 22.37 -7.44 8.44
CA ARG A 228 21.37 -6.40 8.32
C ARG A 228 20.42 -6.70 7.17
N TYR A 229 19.15 -6.53 7.41
CA TYR A 229 18.14 -6.68 6.37
C TYR A 229 16.97 -5.74 6.59
N LEU A 230 16.34 -5.35 5.48
CA LEU A 230 15.06 -4.66 5.49
C LEU A 230 13.96 -5.72 5.60
N SER A 231 13.06 -5.57 6.58
CA SER A 231 11.82 -6.32 6.71
C SER A 231 10.65 -5.38 6.50
N ILE A 232 9.74 -5.71 5.59
CA ILE A 232 8.49 -4.96 5.38
C ILE A 232 7.33 -5.89 5.67
N ILE A 233 6.64 -5.62 6.78
CA ILE A 233 5.49 -6.39 7.25
C ILE A 233 4.22 -5.70 6.77
N CYS A 234 3.33 -6.47 6.14
CA CYS A 234 2.04 -6.00 5.66
C CYS A 234 0.93 -6.87 6.24
N TYR A 235 -0.02 -6.28 6.97
CA TYR A 235 -1.14 -7.01 7.56
C TYR A 235 -2.43 -6.18 7.51
N PRO A 236 -3.62 -6.83 7.59
CA PRO A 236 -4.88 -6.12 7.63
C PRO A 236 -4.97 -5.22 8.86
N GLN A 237 -5.45 -4.00 8.68
CA GLN A 237 -5.78 -3.14 9.79
C GLN A 237 -7.06 -3.67 10.44
N ASN A 238 -6.92 -4.44 11.52
CA ASN A 238 -8.05 -4.85 12.32
C ASN A 238 -8.70 -3.57 12.90
N SER A 239 -9.89 -3.23 12.43
CA SER A 239 -10.71 -2.22 13.09
C SER A 239 -10.96 -2.77 14.51
N ALA A 240 -10.25 -2.20 15.50
CA ALA A 240 -10.56 -2.42 16.89
C ALA A 240 -12.06 -2.15 17.08
N GLY A 241 -12.79 -3.20 17.46
CA GLY A 241 -14.20 -3.14 17.81
C GLY A 241 -14.42 -2.38 19.10
#